data_56492bf421b5e0b4d62d7723d0d20535
#
_entry.id   56492bf421b5e0b4d62d7723d0d20535
#
_cell.length_a   1.000
_cell.length_b   1.000
_cell.length_c   1.000
_cell.angle_alpha   90.00
_cell.angle_beta   90.00
_cell.angle_gamma   90.00
#
_symmetry.space_group_name_H-M   'P 1'
#
loop_
_entity.id
_entity.type
_entity.pdbx_description
1 polymer ?
#
loop_
_entity_poly.entity_id
_entity_poly.type
_entity_poly.pdbx_seq_one_letter_code
_entity_poly.pdbx_strand_id
1 'polypeptide(L)'
;MSAPYDKNNPFAARLVERRRLSSPASQKETQHFSVSLAGSGLTYKCGDSLGVFPTNDPAAVEALLRAAGFTGDEQVTIPKDAGPVALRQALSKRLALNSPTYKFAQLLHDRATDGADKARLAAAIAEADPEKKKAWMEQREFIDLFLEHPSARPSAQELIELMRKLMPRLYSISSSPSRYPQEIHLTVAVVRYETNGRRREGVCSTYLADRARMGAPDLPVFVAESHFGLPADDAVPVIMVGPGTGIAPFRSFVMDRATRGAKGPNWL
;
A
#
# COMPACT_ATOMS: atom_id res chain seq x y z
N MET A 1 -28.84 7.82 -3.27
CA MET A 1 -28.08 7.33 -4.45
C MET A 1 -26.73 6.85 -3.92
N SER A 2 -26.30 5.63 -4.26
CA SER A 2 -24.97 5.15 -3.91
C SER A 2 -23.91 6.03 -4.59
N ALA A 3 -22.77 6.24 -3.93
CA ALA A 3 -21.66 6.98 -4.53
C ALA A 3 -21.28 6.32 -5.88
N PRO A 4 -21.00 7.09 -6.94
CA PRO A 4 -20.72 6.56 -8.27
C PRO A 4 -19.40 5.75 -8.31
N TYR A 5 -18.54 5.92 -7.30
CA TYR A 5 -17.24 5.27 -7.19
C TYR A 5 -17.05 4.64 -5.81
N ASP A 6 -16.50 3.43 -5.80
CA ASP A 6 -16.21 2.65 -4.60
C ASP A 6 -14.90 1.84 -4.77
N LYS A 7 -14.65 0.92 -3.86
CA LYS A 7 -13.49 0.01 -3.91
C LYS A 7 -13.44 -0.86 -5.17
N ASN A 8 -14.59 -1.21 -5.76
CA ASN A 8 -14.68 -2.06 -6.95
C ASN A 8 -14.65 -1.24 -8.23
N ASN A 9 -15.02 0.04 -8.15
CA ASN A 9 -15.01 1.01 -9.24
C ASN A 9 -14.36 2.31 -8.76
N PRO A 10 -13.00 2.37 -8.63
CA PRO A 10 -12.32 3.54 -8.10
C PRO A 10 -12.35 4.71 -9.08
N PHE A 11 -12.40 5.93 -8.54
CA PHE A 11 -12.26 7.15 -9.30
C PHE A 11 -10.81 7.40 -9.70
N ALA A 12 -10.56 7.75 -10.96
CA ALA A 12 -9.24 8.14 -11.46
C ALA A 12 -8.95 9.61 -11.12
N ALA A 13 -8.49 9.84 -9.89
CA ALA A 13 -8.22 11.16 -9.34
C ALA A 13 -6.91 11.76 -9.88
N ARG A 14 -6.69 13.06 -9.57
CA ARG A 14 -5.44 13.77 -9.85
C ARG A 14 -4.71 14.05 -8.54
N LEU A 15 -3.43 13.72 -8.48
CA LEU A 15 -2.53 14.22 -7.44
C LEU A 15 -2.17 15.67 -7.79
N VAL A 16 -2.59 16.65 -6.97
CA VAL A 16 -2.42 18.07 -7.27
C VAL A 16 -1.34 18.75 -6.42
N GLU A 17 -1.00 18.18 -5.26
CA GLU A 17 0.12 18.64 -4.46
C GLU A 17 0.89 17.46 -3.86
N ARG A 18 2.21 17.59 -3.79
CA ARG A 18 3.13 16.72 -3.08
C ARG A 18 4.19 17.57 -2.41
N ARG A 19 4.26 17.49 -1.07
CA ARG A 19 5.19 18.33 -0.32
C ARG A 19 5.71 17.60 0.92
N ARG A 20 7.02 17.60 1.12
CA ARG A 20 7.64 17.09 2.34
C ARG A 20 7.28 17.98 3.53
N LEU A 21 6.89 17.35 4.65
CA LEU A 21 6.54 18.01 5.91
C LEU A 21 7.69 17.93 6.94
N SER A 22 8.41 16.80 6.96
CA SER A 22 9.53 16.60 7.87
C SER A 22 10.77 17.35 7.39
N SER A 23 11.58 17.82 8.34
CA SER A 23 12.90 18.39 8.05
C SER A 23 13.77 17.39 7.28
N PRO A 24 14.69 17.84 6.39
CA PRO A 24 15.69 16.98 5.78
C PRO A 24 16.55 16.20 6.77
N ALA A 25 16.79 16.75 7.97
CA ALA A 25 17.53 16.09 9.06
C ALA A 25 16.72 15.01 9.81
N SER A 26 15.41 14.90 9.55
CA SER A 26 14.57 13.88 10.18
C SER A 26 14.85 12.51 9.60
N GLN A 27 14.98 11.50 10.47
CA GLN A 27 15.06 10.09 10.04
C GLN A 27 13.77 9.57 9.42
N LYS A 28 12.63 10.26 9.65
CA LYS A 28 11.33 9.91 9.09
C LYS A 28 10.98 10.89 7.99
N GLU A 29 10.62 10.35 6.84
CA GLU A 29 10.07 11.10 5.72
C GLU A 29 8.55 11.14 5.85
N THR A 30 7.98 12.32 6.15
CA THR A 30 6.53 12.54 6.17
C THR A 30 6.18 13.54 5.06
N GLN A 31 5.18 13.20 4.24
CA GLN A 31 4.73 14.02 3.14
C GLN A 31 3.25 14.37 3.24
N HIS A 32 2.93 15.53 2.73
CA HIS A 32 1.58 15.99 2.43
C HIS A 32 1.26 15.69 0.97
N PHE A 33 0.04 15.20 0.74
CA PHE A 33 -0.52 15.02 -0.60
C PHE A 33 -1.90 15.68 -0.66
N SER A 34 -2.19 16.38 -1.75
CA SER A 34 -3.54 16.80 -2.08
C SER A 34 -4.03 16.05 -3.32
N VAL A 35 -5.24 15.51 -3.22
CA VAL A 35 -5.88 14.69 -4.25
C VAL A 35 -7.21 15.37 -4.63
N SER A 36 -7.37 15.71 -5.90
CA SER A 36 -8.59 16.32 -6.41
C SER A 36 -9.70 15.30 -6.59
N LEU A 37 -10.89 15.62 -6.08
CA LEU A 37 -12.15 14.91 -6.30
C LEU A 37 -13.03 15.57 -7.36
N ALA A 38 -12.55 16.63 -8.01
CA ALA A 38 -13.33 17.38 -8.99
C ALA A 38 -13.88 16.45 -10.10
N GLY A 39 -15.19 16.57 -10.34
CA GLY A 39 -15.89 15.76 -11.35
C GLY A 39 -16.28 14.34 -10.92
N SER A 40 -15.91 13.91 -9.71
CA SER A 40 -16.24 12.55 -9.23
C SER A 40 -17.64 12.43 -8.61
N GLY A 41 -18.17 13.50 -8.06
CA GLY A 41 -19.36 13.44 -7.18
C GLY A 41 -19.09 12.78 -5.82
N LEU A 42 -17.85 12.40 -5.51
CA LEU A 42 -17.48 11.87 -4.20
C LEU A 42 -17.52 12.97 -3.14
N THR A 43 -18.03 12.61 -1.98
CA THR A 43 -18.02 13.42 -0.76
C THR A 43 -17.31 12.65 0.34
N TYR A 44 -16.86 13.33 1.39
CA TYR A 44 -16.23 12.72 2.55
C TYR A 44 -16.57 13.48 3.82
N LYS A 45 -16.33 12.87 4.97
CA LYS A 45 -16.48 13.45 6.31
C LYS A 45 -15.14 13.46 7.02
N CYS A 46 -14.98 14.32 8.00
CA CYS A 46 -13.85 14.25 8.93
C CYS A 46 -13.85 12.91 9.66
N GLY A 47 -12.73 12.19 9.58
CA GLY A 47 -12.58 10.84 10.13
C GLY A 47 -12.63 9.73 9.09
N ASP A 48 -13.13 9.99 7.89
CA ASP A 48 -13.05 9.06 6.76
C ASP A 48 -11.62 8.84 6.30
N SER A 49 -11.44 7.82 5.46
CA SER A 49 -10.15 7.48 4.84
C SER A 49 -10.24 7.51 3.32
N LEU A 50 -9.15 7.89 2.66
CA LEU A 50 -8.97 7.71 1.23
C LEU A 50 -8.29 6.37 0.96
N GLY A 51 -8.95 5.50 0.21
CA GLY A 51 -8.36 4.29 -0.34
C GLY A 51 -7.60 4.62 -1.62
N VAL A 52 -6.33 4.25 -1.68
CA VAL A 52 -5.46 4.48 -2.85
C VAL A 52 -4.96 3.14 -3.38
N PHE A 53 -5.15 2.89 -4.68
CA PHE A 53 -4.61 1.72 -5.38
C PHE A 53 -3.23 2.08 -5.94
N PRO A 54 -2.15 1.47 -5.42
CA PRO A 54 -0.81 1.69 -5.95
C PRO A 54 -0.53 0.79 -7.14
N THR A 55 0.56 1.10 -7.85
CA THR A 55 1.29 0.14 -8.66
C THR A 55 2.59 -0.26 -7.95
N ASN A 56 3.11 -1.45 -8.25
CA ASN A 56 4.44 -1.83 -7.79
C ASN A 56 5.51 -1.00 -8.51
N ASP A 57 6.67 -0.87 -7.88
CA ASP A 57 7.83 -0.24 -8.52
C ASP A 57 8.29 -1.07 -9.72
N PRO A 58 8.41 -0.46 -10.93
CA PRO A 58 8.91 -1.16 -12.11
C PRO A 58 10.28 -1.82 -11.89
N ALA A 59 11.18 -1.19 -11.14
CA ALA A 59 12.49 -1.76 -10.84
C ALA A 59 12.38 -3.02 -9.98
N ALA A 60 11.47 -3.05 -9.01
CA ALA A 60 11.20 -4.24 -8.19
C ALA A 60 10.57 -5.37 -9.01
N VAL A 61 9.67 -5.05 -9.94
CA VAL A 61 9.08 -6.04 -10.87
C VAL A 61 10.16 -6.66 -11.74
N GLU A 62 11.02 -5.84 -12.37
CA GLU A 62 12.10 -6.35 -13.21
C GLU A 62 13.13 -7.17 -12.43
N ALA A 63 13.42 -6.77 -11.18
CA ALA A 63 14.32 -7.53 -10.32
C ALA A 63 13.75 -8.92 -9.98
N LEU A 64 12.43 -9.00 -9.67
CA LEU A 64 11.76 -10.27 -9.42
C LEU A 64 11.75 -11.17 -10.67
N LEU A 65 11.41 -10.61 -11.83
CA LEU A 65 11.39 -11.34 -13.10
C LEU A 65 12.77 -11.95 -13.38
N ARG A 66 13.84 -11.16 -13.27
CA ARG A 66 15.21 -11.65 -13.46
C ARG A 66 15.60 -12.75 -12.47
N ALA A 67 15.30 -12.56 -11.17
CA ALA A 67 15.64 -13.55 -10.15
C ALA A 67 14.91 -14.87 -10.37
N ALA A 68 13.66 -14.82 -10.81
CA ALA A 68 12.84 -15.98 -11.11
C ALA A 68 13.14 -16.63 -12.49
N GLY A 69 13.84 -15.91 -13.38
CA GLY A 69 14.17 -16.36 -14.73
C GLY A 69 13.04 -16.20 -15.75
N PHE A 70 12.12 -15.25 -15.50
CA PHE A 70 11.02 -14.94 -16.42
C PHE A 70 11.35 -13.76 -17.34
N THR A 71 10.72 -13.73 -18.51
CA THR A 71 10.78 -12.61 -19.47
C THR A 71 9.79 -11.50 -19.10
N GLY A 72 8.69 -11.89 -18.47
CA GLY A 72 7.56 -11.02 -18.14
C GLY A 72 6.44 -11.07 -19.19
N ASP A 73 6.64 -11.75 -20.31
CA ASP A 73 5.67 -11.91 -21.42
C ASP A 73 4.84 -13.20 -21.28
N GLU A 74 5.19 -14.05 -20.29
CA GLU A 74 4.45 -15.27 -19.98
C GLU A 74 2.99 -14.93 -19.71
N GLN A 75 2.07 -15.65 -20.38
CA GLN A 75 0.64 -15.48 -20.18
C GLN A 75 0.21 -16.22 -18.93
N VAL A 76 -0.41 -15.50 -18.01
CA VAL A 76 -0.88 -16.04 -16.72
C VAL A 76 -2.32 -15.65 -16.48
N THR A 77 -3.06 -16.53 -15.78
CA THR A 77 -4.45 -16.27 -15.39
C THR A 77 -4.53 -16.02 -13.89
N ILE A 78 -4.79 -14.78 -13.49
CA ILE A 78 -4.95 -14.41 -12.08
C ILE A 78 -6.27 -15.00 -11.57
N PRO A 79 -6.30 -15.69 -10.42
CA PRO A 79 -7.52 -16.25 -9.86
C PRO A 79 -8.63 -15.21 -9.72
N LYS A 80 -9.81 -15.49 -10.29
CA LYS A 80 -11.01 -14.64 -10.30
C LYS A 80 -10.94 -13.39 -11.19
N ASP A 81 -9.92 -13.23 -12.01
CA ASP A 81 -9.86 -12.16 -13.03
C ASP A 81 -10.31 -12.74 -14.41
N ALA A 82 -10.75 -11.88 -15.29
CA ALA A 82 -11.18 -12.27 -16.63
C ALA A 82 -9.98 -12.36 -17.59
N GLY A 83 -9.67 -13.57 -18.05
CA GLY A 83 -8.70 -13.85 -19.11
C GLY A 83 -7.22 -13.76 -18.72
N PRO A 84 -6.33 -14.21 -19.62
CA PRO A 84 -4.90 -14.17 -19.41
C PRO A 84 -4.34 -12.74 -19.56
N VAL A 85 -3.27 -12.47 -18.83
CA VAL A 85 -2.49 -11.22 -18.91
C VAL A 85 -1.00 -11.56 -18.91
N ALA A 86 -0.16 -10.67 -19.42
CA ALA A 86 1.29 -10.81 -19.31
C ALA A 86 1.72 -10.76 -17.83
N LEU A 87 2.65 -11.62 -17.44
CA LEU A 87 3.18 -11.71 -16.07
C LEU A 87 3.65 -10.35 -15.55
N ARG A 88 4.38 -9.58 -16.37
CA ARG A 88 4.83 -8.21 -16.06
C ARG A 88 3.66 -7.30 -15.68
N GLN A 89 2.54 -7.36 -16.40
CA GLN A 89 1.36 -6.57 -16.11
C GLN A 89 0.68 -7.03 -14.81
N ALA A 90 0.59 -8.35 -14.59
CA ALA A 90 0.07 -8.92 -13.35
C ALA A 90 0.88 -8.45 -12.13
N LEU A 91 2.21 -8.57 -12.20
CA LEU A 91 3.13 -8.14 -11.14
C LEU A 91 3.10 -6.62 -10.91
N SER A 92 2.95 -5.82 -11.98
CA SER A 92 2.95 -4.36 -11.85
C SER A 92 1.71 -3.81 -11.15
N LYS A 93 0.52 -4.41 -11.38
CA LYS A 93 -0.76 -3.78 -11.01
C LYS A 93 -1.69 -4.63 -10.15
N ARG A 94 -1.48 -5.93 -10.06
CA ARG A 94 -2.47 -6.87 -9.49
C ARG A 94 -1.98 -7.66 -8.28
N LEU A 95 -0.68 -7.93 -8.19
CA LEU A 95 -0.11 -8.87 -7.24
C LEU A 95 0.91 -8.18 -6.31
N ALA A 96 0.90 -8.55 -5.03
CA ALA A 96 1.85 -8.04 -4.06
C ALA A 96 3.19 -8.78 -4.18
N LEU A 97 4.30 -8.03 -4.30
CA LEU A 97 5.66 -8.61 -4.42
C LEU A 97 6.30 -8.98 -3.09
N ASN A 98 5.66 -8.61 -1.99
CA ASN A 98 6.09 -8.88 -0.63
C ASN A 98 5.26 -10.02 0.00
N SER A 99 5.65 -10.44 1.20
CA SER A 99 4.89 -11.37 2.04
C SER A 99 4.62 -12.73 1.38
N PRO A 100 5.67 -13.48 0.99
CA PRO A 100 5.54 -14.86 0.56
C PRO A 100 4.98 -15.73 1.70
N THR A 101 4.54 -16.92 1.37
CA THR A 101 3.97 -17.87 2.35
C THR A 101 4.79 -19.15 2.39
N TYR A 102 4.59 -19.98 3.43
CA TYR A 102 5.21 -21.30 3.48
C TYR A 102 4.82 -22.23 2.32
N LYS A 103 3.63 -22.03 1.73
CA LYS A 103 3.24 -22.74 0.51
C LYS A 103 4.16 -22.40 -0.66
N PHE A 104 4.63 -21.16 -0.72
CA PHE A 104 5.60 -20.75 -1.74
C PHE A 104 6.98 -21.34 -1.46
N ALA A 105 7.44 -21.37 -0.21
CA ALA A 105 8.69 -22.07 0.15
C ALA A 105 8.63 -23.57 -0.19
N GLN A 106 7.49 -24.22 0.05
CA GLN A 106 7.26 -25.61 -0.34
C GLN A 106 7.32 -25.79 -1.86
N LEU A 107 6.67 -24.91 -2.62
CA LEU A 107 6.74 -24.94 -4.09
C LEU A 107 8.20 -24.83 -4.57
N LEU A 108 8.97 -23.90 -4.01
CA LEU A 108 10.40 -23.78 -4.36
C LEU A 108 11.20 -25.03 -4.03
N HIS A 109 10.95 -25.64 -2.86
CA HIS A 109 11.56 -26.92 -2.49
C HIS A 109 11.27 -28.01 -3.54
N ASP A 110 10.02 -28.13 -3.95
CA ASP A 110 9.58 -29.15 -4.90
C ASP A 110 10.14 -28.91 -6.32
N ARG A 111 10.44 -27.65 -6.67
CA ARG A 111 10.97 -27.24 -7.97
C ARG A 111 12.50 -27.02 -7.99
N ALA A 112 13.15 -27.04 -6.84
CA ALA A 112 14.62 -26.94 -6.78
C ALA A 112 15.27 -28.20 -7.37
N THR A 113 16.36 -28.00 -8.10
CA THR A 113 17.14 -29.10 -8.68
C THR A 113 18.45 -29.32 -7.93
N ASP A 114 18.95 -28.33 -7.22
CA ASP A 114 20.17 -28.41 -6.40
C ASP A 114 19.86 -28.93 -4.99
N GLY A 115 20.70 -29.87 -4.50
CA GLY A 115 20.51 -30.51 -3.20
C GLY A 115 20.69 -29.55 -2.00
N ALA A 116 21.55 -28.55 -2.12
CA ALA A 116 21.76 -27.57 -1.07
C ALA A 116 20.57 -26.60 -0.96
N ASP A 117 19.97 -26.19 -2.08
CA ASP A 117 18.75 -25.39 -2.10
C ASP A 117 17.61 -26.15 -1.45
N LYS A 118 17.42 -27.43 -1.82
CA LYS A 118 16.40 -28.29 -1.18
C LYS A 118 16.60 -28.42 0.32
N ALA A 119 17.83 -28.66 0.77
CA ALA A 119 18.13 -28.81 2.18
C ALA A 119 17.84 -27.53 2.98
N ARG A 120 18.19 -26.35 2.45
CA ARG A 120 17.90 -25.06 3.10
C ARG A 120 16.40 -24.82 3.22
N LEU A 121 15.64 -25.04 2.15
CA LEU A 121 14.19 -24.90 2.13
C LEU A 121 13.52 -25.91 3.09
N ALA A 122 13.94 -27.17 3.06
CA ALA A 122 13.42 -28.19 3.97
C ALA A 122 13.65 -27.82 5.44
N ALA A 123 14.83 -27.32 5.80
CA ALA A 123 15.12 -26.86 7.14
C ALA A 123 14.22 -25.71 7.59
N ALA A 124 14.01 -24.70 6.73
CA ALA A 124 13.14 -23.57 7.01
C ALA A 124 11.66 -23.99 7.14
N ILE A 125 11.21 -24.94 6.33
CA ILE A 125 9.83 -25.48 6.38
C ILE A 125 9.62 -26.31 7.65
N ALA A 126 10.62 -27.12 8.04
CA ALA A 126 10.56 -28.00 9.20
C ALA A 126 10.83 -27.29 10.53
N GLU A 127 11.19 -26.00 10.55
CA GLU A 127 11.42 -25.23 11.79
C GLU A 127 10.23 -25.38 12.74
N ALA A 128 10.50 -25.91 13.93
CA ALA A 128 9.47 -26.21 14.92
C ALA A 128 9.10 -25.00 15.80
N ASP A 129 10.04 -24.06 15.96
CA ASP A 129 9.80 -22.83 16.72
C ASP A 129 8.94 -21.83 15.91
N PRO A 130 7.69 -21.54 16.34
CA PRO A 130 6.79 -20.67 15.59
C PRO A 130 7.34 -19.25 15.40
N GLU A 131 8.07 -18.71 16.38
CA GLU A 131 8.62 -17.35 16.28
C GLU A 131 9.79 -17.28 15.30
N LYS A 132 10.69 -18.27 15.31
CA LYS A 132 11.76 -18.37 14.31
C LYS A 132 11.21 -18.57 12.92
N LYS A 133 10.23 -19.45 12.80
CA LYS A 133 9.51 -19.70 11.55
C LYS A 133 8.91 -18.44 11.00
N LYS A 134 8.15 -17.70 11.81
CA LYS A 134 7.54 -16.42 11.45
C LYS A 134 8.59 -15.38 11.05
N ALA A 135 9.64 -15.20 11.87
CA ALA A 135 10.71 -14.23 11.60
C ALA A 135 11.45 -14.54 10.29
N TRP A 136 11.69 -15.84 9.97
CA TRP A 136 12.31 -16.24 8.71
C TRP A 136 11.50 -15.77 7.50
N MET A 137 10.17 -15.92 7.56
CA MET A 137 9.29 -15.53 6.47
C MET A 137 9.10 -14.01 6.37
N GLU A 138 8.94 -13.32 7.52
CA GLU A 138 8.70 -11.87 7.56
C GLU A 138 9.88 -11.03 7.06
N GLN A 139 11.09 -11.57 7.15
CA GLN A 139 12.31 -10.93 6.64
C GLN A 139 12.44 -11.02 5.11
N ARG A 140 11.60 -11.80 4.42
CA ARG A 140 11.76 -12.12 3.01
C ARG A 140 10.59 -11.63 2.16
N GLU A 141 10.91 -11.23 0.96
CA GLU A 141 9.98 -11.07 -0.15
C GLU A 141 10.16 -12.21 -1.17
N PHE A 142 9.29 -12.32 -2.15
CA PHE A 142 9.39 -13.35 -3.19
C PHE A 142 10.78 -13.37 -3.86
N ILE A 143 11.32 -12.18 -4.15
CA ILE A 143 12.64 -12.07 -4.80
C ILE A 143 13.77 -12.64 -3.93
N ASP A 144 13.72 -12.49 -2.59
CA ASP A 144 14.77 -13.03 -1.73
C ASP A 144 14.82 -14.55 -1.80
N LEU A 145 13.65 -15.18 -1.80
CA LEU A 145 13.57 -16.64 -1.91
C LEU A 145 14.12 -17.16 -3.24
N PHE A 146 13.91 -16.45 -4.34
CA PHE A 146 14.53 -16.82 -5.61
C PHE A 146 16.05 -16.59 -5.64
N LEU A 147 16.53 -15.52 -5.02
CA LEU A 147 17.97 -15.24 -4.93
C LEU A 147 18.70 -16.23 -4.01
N GLU A 148 18.07 -16.64 -2.90
CA GLU A 148 18.60 -17.61 -1.95
C GLU A 148 18.55 -19.05 -2.50
N HIS A 149 17.64 -19.34 -3.44
CA HIS A 149 17.39 -20.68 -4.00
C HIS A 149 17.31 -20.64 -5.53
N PRO A 150 18.45 -20.33 -6.22
CA PRO A 150 18.45 -20.08 -7.66
C PRO A 150 18.15 -21.30 -8.53
N SER A 151 18.21 -22.51 -7.99
CA SER A 151 17.87 -23.73 -8.71
C SER A 151 16.37 -24.02 -8.75
N ALA A 152 15.58 -23.32 -7.93
CA ALA A 152 14.13 -23.48 -7.89
C ALA A 152 13.48 -22.73 -9.05
N ARG A 153 12.81 -23.44 -9.95
CA ARG A 153 12.22 -22.89 -11.18
C ARG A 153 10.74 -23.28 -11.32
N PRO A 154 9.84 -22.66 -10.53
CA PRO A 154 8.41 -22.83 -10.75
C PRO A 154 8.01 -22.16 -12.07
N SER A 155 6.87 -22.57 -12.63
CA SER A 155 6.26 -21.85 -13.75
C SER A 155 5.69 -20.50 -13.30
N ALA A 156 5.48 -19.57 -14.25
CA ALA A 156 4.87 -18.28 -13.98
C ALA A 156 3.45 -18.44 -13.37
N GLN A 157 2.69 -19.41 -13.81
CA GLN A 157 1.35 -19.68 -13.30
C GLN A 157 1.39 -20.16 -11.84
N GLU A 158 2.29 -21.09 -11.49
CA GLU A 158 2.47 -21.57 -10.12
C GLU A 158 2.88 -20.43 -9.16
N LEU A 159 3.75 -19.51 -9.63
CA LEU A 159 4.14 -18.34 -8.85
C LEU A 159 2.90 -17.49 -8.51
N ILE A 160 2.12 -17.08 -9.50
CA ILE A 160 1.03 -16.12 -9.29
C ILE A 160 -0.13 -16.70 -8.46
N GLU A 161 -0.34 -18.02 -8.50
CA GLU A 161 -1.37 -18.70 -7.69
C GLU A 161 -1.12 -18.60 -6.18
N LEU A 162 0.15 -18.42 -5.78
CA LEU A 162 0.54 -18.28 -4.38
C LEU A 162 0.77 -16.82 -3.95
N MET A 163 0.66 -15.87 -4.89
CA MET A 163 0.76 -14.45 -4.60
C MET A 163 -0.59 -13.87 -4.15
N ARG A 164 -0.52 -12.91 -3.23
CA ARG A 164 -1.72 -12.17 -2.79
C ARG A 164 -2.02 -11.04 -3.76
N LYS A 165 -3.28 -10.65 -3.85
CA LYS A 165 -3.67 -9.44 -4.60
C LYS A 165 -3.02 -8.19 -3.99
N LEU A 166 -2.61 -7.28 -4.84
CA LEU A 166 -2.17 -5.94 -4.44
C LEU A 166 -3.40 -5.15 -3.97
N MET A 167 -3.45 -4.90 -2.67
CA MET A 167 -4.60 -4.24 -2.04
C MET A 167 -4.39 -2.73 -1.95
N PRO A 168 -5.46 -1.92 -2.05
CA PRO A 168 -5.38 -0.49 -1.76
C PRO A 168 -4.94 -0.25 -0.32
N ARG A 169 -4.35 0.91 -0.06
CA ARG A 169 -4.04 1.37 1.28
C ARG A 169 -5.00 2.49 1.67
N LEU A 170 -5.51 2.40 2.89
CA LEU A 170 -6.35 3.43 3.49
C LEU A 170 -5.47 4.43 4.22
N TYR A 171 -5.69 5.70 3.94
CA TYR A 171 -5.05 6.82 4.63
C TYR A 171 -6.12 7.71 5.23
N SER A 172 -6.04 7.98 6.52
CA SER A 172 -6.95 8.92 7.18
C SER A 172 -6.86 10.29 6.51
N ILE A 173 -8.03 10.85 6.21
CA ILE A 173 -8.12 12.16 5.57
C ILE A 173 -7.73 13.24 6.56
N SER A 174 -6.84 14.14 6.14
CA SER A 174 -6.32 15.24 6.95
C SER A 174 -6.84 16.61 6.56
N SER A 175 -7.84 16.70 5.66
CA SER A 175 -8.58 17.90 5.29
C SER A 175 -10.01 17.87 5.82
N SER A 176 -10.64 19.04 5.94
CA SER A 176 -12.07 19.19 6.22
C SER A 176 -12.83 19.45 4.92
N PRO A 177 -13.98 18.79 4.67
CA PRO A 177 -14.83 19.08 3.53
C PRO A 177 -15.46 20.49 3.58
N SER A 178 -15.62 21.06 4.78
CA SER A 178 -16.10 22.44 4.97
C SER A 178 -15.14 23.47 4.36
N ARG A 179 -13.86 23.16 4.24
CA ARG A 179 -12.84 24.04 3.65
C ARG A 179 -12.39 23.58 2.26
N TYR A 180 -12.35 22.25 2.04
CA TYR A 180 -11.87 21.62 0.81
C TYR A 180 -12.89 20.60 0.30
N PRO A 181 -14.05 21.06 -0.23
CA PRO A 181 -15.14 20.15 -0.62
C PRO A 181 -14.79 19.25 -1.80
N GLN A 182 -13.81 19.63 -2.62
CA GLN A 182 -13.37 18.88 -3.81
C GLN A 182 -11.91 18.44 -3.77
N GLU A 183 -11.29 18.48 -2.58
CA GLU A 183 -9.94 18.00 -2.38
C GLU A 183 -9.82 17.20 -1.10
N ILE A 184 -9.04 16.13 -1.15
CA ILE A 184 -8.65 15.37 0.01
C ILE A 184 -7.15 15.56 0.26
N HIS A 185 -6.80 15.93 1.50
CA HIS A 185 -5.42 16.00 1.92
C HIS A 185 -5.05 14.74 2.72
N LEU A 186 -3.83 14.27 2.52
CA LEU A 186 -3.24 13.17 3.26
C LEU A 186 -1.94 13.60 3.95
N THR A 187 -1.66 12.97 5.08
CA THR A 187 -0.38 13.09 5.80
C THR A 187 0.20 11.69 5.93
N VAL A 188 1.22 11.38 5.15
CA VAL A 188 1.72 10.02 4.98
C VAL A 188 3.20 9.92 5.37
N ALA A 189 3.54 8.95 6.23
CA ALA A 189 4.92 8.54 6.42
C ALA A 189 5.34 7.66 5.23
N VAL A 190 6.38 8.07 4.52
CA VAL A 190 6.95 7.29 3.43
C VAL A 190 7.82 6.20 4.03
N VAL A 191 7.46 4.95 3.75
CA VAL A 191 8.12 3.78 4.34
C VAL A 191 9.31 3.39 3.46
N ARG A 192 10.52 3.47 4.02
CA ARG A 192 11.77 2.98 3.44
C ARG A 192 12.59 2.36 4.55
N TYR A 193 13.09 1.15 4.34
CA TYR A 193 13.91 0.43 5.32
C TYR A 193 14.83 -0.56 4.60
N GLU A 194 15.66 -1.27 5.35
CA GLU A 194 16.56 -2.29 4.80
C GLU A 194 16.39 -3.60 5.58
N THR A 195 16.30 -4.72 4.86
CA THR A 195 16.37 -6.07 5.40
C THR A 195 17.10 -6.98 4.41
N ASN A 196 17.84 -7.97 4.92
CA ASN A 196 18.64 -8.91 4.11
C ASN A 196 19.56 -8.21 3.08
N GLY A 197 20.18 -7.07 3.48
CA GLY A 197 21.06 -6.30 2.61
C GLY A 197 20.35 -5.67 1.39
N ARG A 198 19.01 -5.62 1.39
CA ARG A 198 18.23 -5.00 0.32
C ARG A 198 17.33 -3.87 0.86
N ARG A 199 17.29 -2.80 0.08
CA ARG A 199 16.34 -1.71 0.32
C ARG A 199 14.92 -2.18 0.08
N ARG A 200 14.04 -1.82 1.01
CA ARG A 200 12.61 -2.10 0.98
C ARG A 200 11.82 -0.81 0.95
N GLU A 201 10.66 -0.88 0.33
CA GLU A 201 9.80 0.28 0.18
C GLU A 201 8.33 -0.08 0.44
N GLY A 202 7.63 0.81 1.16
CA GLY A 202 6.19 0.69 1.32
C GLY A 202 5.50 1.00 -0.01
N VAL A 203 4.87 0.02 -0.62
CA VAL A 203 4.37 0.07 -2.01
C VAL A 203 3.53 1.32 -2.29
N CYS A 204 2.56 1.65 -1.45
CA CYS A 204 1.66 2.77 -1.70
C CYS A 204 2.25 4.12 -1.27
N SER A 205 2.99 4.17 -0.16
CA SER A 205 3.60 5.41 0.31
C SER A 205 4.67 5.91 -0.66
N THR A 206 5.51 5.01 -1.21
CA THR A 206 6.50 5.38 -2.24
C THR A 206 5.87 5.59 -3.61
N TYR A 207 4.76 4.87 -3.93
CA TYR A 207 3.99 5.19 -5.13
C TYR A 207 3.52 6.64 -5.12
N LEU A 208 2.90 7.09 -4.04
CA LEU A 208 2.47 8.49 -3.89
C LEU A 208 3.65 9.47 -3.89
N ALA A 209 4.75 9.12 -3.18
CA ALA A 209 5.90 10.01 -3.02
C ALA A 209 6.73 10.19 -4.29
N ASP A 210 6.90 9.13 -5.08
CA ASP A 210 7.92 9.10 -6.14
C ASP A 210 7.32 8.87 -7.53
N ARG A 211 6.22 8.10 -7.65
CA ARG A 211 5.77 7.56 -8.94
C ARG A 211 4.42 8.07 -9.42
N ALA A 212 3.51 8.44 -8.51
CA ALA A 212 2.23 9.04 -8.90
C ALA A 212 2.47 10.34 -9.68
N ARG A 213 1.87 10.44 -10.87
CA ARG A 213 2.09 11.58 -11.76
C ARG A 213 1.26 12.78 -11.30
N MET A 214 1.93 13.93 -11.13
CA MET A 214 1.26 15.17 -10.78
C MET A 214 0.31 15.61 -11.90
N GLY A 215 -0.93 15.96 -11.53
CA GLY A 215 -1.94 16.47 -12.46
C GLY A 215 -2.56 15.44 -13.41
N ALA A 216 -2.04 14.22 -13.50
CA ALA A 216 -2.61 13.19 -14.35
C ALA A 216 -3.83 12.50 -13.70
N PRO A 217 -4.91 12.21 -14.47
CA PRO A 217 -6.11 11.55 -13.96
C PRO A 217 -5.91 10.02 -13.92
N ASP A 218 -4.92 9.54 -13.16
CA ASP A 218 -4.50 8.16 -13.14
C ASP A 218 -4.20 7.61 -11.74
N LEU A 219 -4.63 8.34 -10.69
CA LEU A 219 -4.56 7.89 -9.31
C LEU A 219 -5.89 7.24 -8.91
N PRO A 220 -6.04 5.90 -8.90
CA PRO A 220 -7.30 5.27 -8.58
C PRO A 220 -7.56 5.35 -7.07
N VAL A 221 -8.70 5.97 -6.69
CA VAL A 221 -9.07 6.22 -5.29
C VAL A 221 -10.54 5.93 -5.03
N PHE A 222 -10.88 5.73 -3.76
CA PHE A 222 -12.24 5.71 -3.25
C PHE A 222 -12.28 6.25 -1.82
N VAL A 223 -13.43 6.76 -1.39
CA VAL A 223 -13.65 7.17 0.00
C VAL A 223 -14.14 5.96 0.79
N ALA A 224 -13.50 5.67 1.90
CA ALA A 224 -13.92 4.66 2.87
C ALA A 224 -14.50 5.37 4.09
N GLU A 225 -15.79 5.20 4.31
CA GLU A 225 -16.51 5.77 5.45
C GLU A 225 -16.01 5.17 6.77
N SER A 226 -16.02 5.99 7.81
CA SER A 226 -15.61 5.63 9.17
C SER A 226 -16.67 6.08 10.19
N HIS A 227 -16.76 5.34 11.30
CA HIS A 227 -17.51 5.77 12.48
C HIS A 227 -16.69 6.70 13.40
N PHE A 228 -15.41 6.92 13.08
CA PHE A 228 -14.54 7.84 13.81
C PHE A 228 -14.81 9.27 13.34
N GLY A 229 -15.45 10.09 14.18
CA GLY A 229 -15.90 11.42 13.79
C GLY A 229 -15.94 12.39 14.96
N LEU A 230 -16.25 13.65 14.64
CA LEU A 230 -16.50 14.70 15.62
C LEU A 230 -17.85 14.47 16.34
N PRO A 231 -17.99 14.93 17.61
CA PRO A 231 -19.30 15.04 18.24
C PRO A 231 -20.25 15.91 17.41
N ALA A 232 -21.54 15.59 17.46
CA ALA A 232 -22.57 16.38 16.78
C ALA A 232 -22.75 17.77 17.39
N ASP A 233 -22.53 17.91 18.70
CA ASP A 233 -22.57 19.20 19.40
C ASP A 233 -21.18 19.87 19.35
N ASP A 234 -21.10 21.02 18.73
CA ASP A 234 -19.89 21.82 18.58
C ASP A 234 -19.39 22.48 19.88
N ALA A 235 -20.20 22.46 20.97
CA ALA A 235 -19.79 22.95 22.28
C ALA A 235 -18.99 21.90 23.09
N VAL A 236 -19.02 20.63 22.71
CA VAL A 236 -18.32 19.55 23.40
C VAL A 236 -16.80 19.71 23.29
N PRO A 237 -16.05 19.67 24.40
CA PRO A 237 -14.58 19.63 24.38
C PRO A 237 -14.08 18.34 23.67
N VAL A 238 -13.01 18.46 22.87
CA VAL A 238 -12.41 17.32 22.17
C VAL A 238 -10.95 17.19 22.54
N ILE A 239 -10.56 16.02 23.08
CA ILE A 239 -9.17 15.65 23.35
C ILE A 239 -8.71 14.69 22.25
N MET A 240 -7.60 15.01 21.61
CA MET A 240 -7.05 14.27 20.46
C MET A 240 -5.62 13.81 20.77
N VAL A 241 -5.38 12.50 20.70
CA VAL A 241 -4.06 11.91 20.92
C VAL A 241 -3.65 11.15 19.68
N GLY A 242 -2.71 11.69 18.92
CA GLY A 242 -2.30 11.14 17.62
C GLY A 242 -0.80 11.23 17.38
N PRO A 243 0.01 10.28 17.86
CA PRO A 243 1.45 10.29 17.65
C PRO A 243 1.79 10.04 16.16
N GLY A 244 2.81 10.75 15.66
CA GLY A 244 3.28 10.63 14.29
C GLY A 244 2.20 10.99 13.26
N THR A 245 1.98 10.13 12.26
CA THR A 245 0.93 10.33 11.25
C THR A 245 -0.49 10.09 11.76
N GLY A 246 -0.64 9.62 13.01
CA GLY A 246 -1.94 9.58 13.71
C GLY A 246 -2.59 10.95 13.88
N ILE A 247 -1.83 12.04 13.69
CA ILE A 247 -2.35 13.42 13.66
C ILE A 247 -3.29 13.69 12.47
N ALA A 248 -3.25 12.89 11.41
CA ALA A 248 -3.97 13.16 10.16
C ALA A 248 -5.48 13.43 10.35
N PRO A 249 -6.29 12.55 10.98
CA PRO A 249 -7.70 12.80 11.20
C PRO A 249 -7.94 13.98 12.16
N PHE A 250 -7.06 14.20 13.12
CA PHE A 250 -7.21 15.30 14.07
C PHE A 250 -6.95 16.66 13.42
N ARG A 251 -6.04 16.73 12.43
CA ARG A 251 -5.89 17.92 11.61
C ARG A 251 -7.21 18.25 10.88
N SER A 252 -7.90 17.24 10.35
CA SER A 252 -9.21 17.47 9.72
C SER A 252 -10.26 17.96 10.73
N PHE A 253 -10.28 17.42 11.94
CA PHE A 253 -11.20 17.82 13.01
C PHE A 253 -10.99 19.27 13.45
N VAL A 254 -9.76 19.65 13.74
CA VAL A 254 -9.44 21.04 14.13
C VAL A 254 -9.80 22.02 13.00
N MET A 255 -9.47 21.68 11.76
CA MET A 255 -9.80 22.49 10.60
C MET A 255 -11.30 22.66 10.42
N ASP A 256 -12.08 21.57 10.56
CA ASP A 256 -13.52 21.58 10.41
C ASP A 256 -14.19 22.43 11.49
N ARG A 257 -13.84 22.21 12.75
CA ARG A 257 -14.33 22.98 13.90
C ARG A 257 -14.00 24.48 13.76
N ALA A 258 -12.78 24.81 13.34
CA ALA A 258 -12.38 26.19 13.09
C ALA A 258 -13.21 26.84 11.96
N THR A 259 -13.42 26.12 10.85
CA THR A 259 -14.19 26.61 9.70
C THR A 259 -15.66 26.84 10.03
N ARG A 260 -16.27 25.95 10.86
CA ARG A 260 -17.66 26.08 11.30
C ARG A 260 -17.85 27.03 12.50
N GLY A 261 -16.77 27.50 13.12
CA GLY A 261 -16.83 28.36 14.28
C GLY A 261 -17.25 27.66 15.57
N ALA A 262 -16.98 26.35 15.69
CA ALA A 262 -17.25 25.55 16.87
C ALA A 262 -16.60 26.16 18.14
N LYS A 263 -17.37 26.23 19.24
CA LYS A 263 -16.95 26.92 20.47
C LYS A 263 -16.30 26.01 21.51
N GLY A 264 -16.51 24.72 21.42
CA GLY A 264 -15.91 23.75 22.34
C GLY A 264 -14.38 23.73 22.27
N PRO A 265 -13.66 23.61 23.39
CA PRO A 265 -12.20 23.54 23.39
C PRO A 265 -11.65 22.36 22.60
N ASN A 266 -10.48 22.55 22.02
CA ASN A 266 -9.71 21.47 21.38
C ASN A 266 -8.38 21.32 22.11
N TRP A 267 -8.03 20.10 22.48
CA TRP A 267 -6.71 19.73 23.02
C TRP A 267 -6.10 18.65 22.11
N LEU A 268 -4.99 19.01 21.44
CA LEU A 268 -4.23 18.13 20.57
C LEU A 268 -2.88 17.82 21.18
#